data_6334c5969aafb02fc0a1e192126a3858
#
_entry.id   6334c5969aafb02fc0a1e192126a3858
#
_cell.length_a   1.000
_cell.length_b   1.000
_cell.length_c   1.000
_cell.angle_alpha   90.00
_cell.angle_beta   90.00
_cell.angle_gamma   90.00
#
_symmetry.space_group_name_H-M   'P 1'
#
loop_
_entity.id
_entity.type
_entity.pdbx_description
1 polymer ?
#
loop_
_entity_poly.entity_id
_entity_poly.type
_entity_poly.pdbx_seq_one_letter_code
_entity_poly.pdbx_strand_id
1 'polypeptide(L)'
;LDRFGLKLAYHHHLMMLVEQHHELEEFLTKTSDSVGLVLDSGHAFAAGVDLAQITEKFGHRIVHIHLKDVRADVLHRVRENNLSFNDAVRAGLFTVPGEGCIDYSPLTGFIAYSDYQGWLIVEAEQDPQKEEPSAAVSRAFRWAKDTFSQSHSAEETAQ
;
A
#
# COMPACT_ATOMS: atom_id res chain seq x y z
N LEU A 1 -2.11 24.75 4.30
CA LEU A 1 -3.12 23.74 4.62
C LEU A 1 -3.45 23.73 6.11
N ASP A 2 -2.47 23.78 7.01
CA ASP A 2 -2.64 23.68 8.46
C ASP A 2 -3.65 24.70 9.02
N ARG A 3 -3.62 25.95 8.54
CA ARG A 3 -4.60 26.97 8.97
C ARG A 3 -6.06 26.66 8.61
N PHE A 4 -6.29 25.65 7.75
CA PHE A 4 -7.63 25.14 7.37
C PHE A 4 -7.95 23.79 7.98
N GLY A 5 -7.08 23.27 8.85
CA GLY A 5 -7.22 21.92 9.42
C GLY A 5 -7.08 20.80 8.40
N LEU A 6 -6.46 21.05 7.25
CA LEU A 6 -6.26 20.06 6.19
C LEU A 6 -4.84 19.48 6.28
N LYS A 7 -4.74 18.17 6.17
CA LYS A 7 -3.47 17.46 6.02
C LYS A 7 -3.18 17.22 4.54
N LEU A 8 -1.91 17.34 4.15
CA LEU A 8 -1.43 16.89 2.85
C LEU A 8 -0.93 15.46 3.01
N ALA A 9 -1.33 14.58 2.12
CA ALA A 9 -0.76 13.25 2.01
C ALA A 9 -0.25 13.03 0.59
N TYR A 10 1.03 12.71 0.45
CA TYR A 10 1.64 12.40 -0.82
C TYR A 10 1.46 10.90 -1.13
N HIS A 11 0.94 10.59 -2.30
CA HIS A 11 0.83 9.23 -2.80
C HIS A 11 1.97 8.95 -3.78
N HIS A 12 2.97 8.16 -3.34
CA HIS A 12 4.00 7.66 -4.24
C HIS A 12 3.40 6.60 -5.18
N HIS A 13 3.98 6.43 -6.36
CA HIS A 13 3.31 5.63 -7.39
C HIS A 13 4.31 5.03 -8.37
N LEU A 14 4.09 3.77 -8.77
CA LEU A 14 4.83 3.07 -9.81
C LEU A 14 4.85 3.88 -11.12
N MET A 15 6.01 3.98 -11.77
CA MET A 15 6.25 4.71 -13.01
C MET A 15 5.93 6.22 -12.93
N MET A 16 6.03 6.82 -11.74
CA MET A 16 5.88 8.26 -11.51
C MET A 16 7.18 8.86 -10.96
N LEU A 17 7.16 10.16 -10.62
CA LEU A 17 8.36 10.92 -10.24
C LEU A 17 9.03 10.43 -8.95
N VAL A 18 8.25 10.01 -7.96
CA VAL A 18 8.74 9.37 -6.73
C VAL A 18 8.23 7.95 -6.74
N GLU A 19 9.08 7.04 -7.16
CA GLU A 19 8.76 5.65 -7.41
C GLU A 19 9.57 4.71 -6.50
N GLN A 20 10.90 4.78 -6.63
CA GLN A 20 11.80 3.82 -6.02
C GLN A 20 12.01 4.09 -4.53
N HIS A 21 12.52 3.09 -3.81
CA HIS A 21 12.74 3.18 -2.37
C HIS A 21 13.56 4.41 -1.96
N HIS A 22 14.71 4.64 -2.61
CA HIS A 22 15.59 5.77 -2.29
C HIS A 22 14.95 7.14 -2.61
N GLU A 23 14.12 7.22 -3.64
CA GLU A 23 13.41 8.46 -4.01
C GLU A 23 12.33 8.80 -2.97
N LEU A 24 11.61 7.78 -2.50
CA LEU A 24 10.63 7.93 -1.43
C LEU A 24 11.29 8.34 -0.11
N GLU A 25 12.40 7.72 0.26
CA GLU A 25 13.19 8.12 1.43
C GLU A 25 13.70 9.55 1.32
N GLU A 26 14.25 9.92 0.17
CA GLU A 26 14.73 11.28 -0.08
C GLU A 26 13.60 12.30 0.02
N PHE A 27 12.44 12.01 -0.59
CA PHE A 27 11.25 12.85 -0.51
C PHE A 27 10.80 13.07 0.93
N LEU A 28 10.67 11.98 1.71
CA LEU A 28 10.23 12.05 3.10
C LEU A 28 11.26 12.76 4.00
N THR A 29 12.54 12.60 3.73
CA THR A 29 13.62 13.27 4.48
C THR A 29 13.70 14.77 4.17
N LYS A 30 13.42 15.16 2.94
CA LYS A 30 13.52 16.57 2.49
C LYS A 30 12.23 17.37 2.68
N THR A 31 11.13 16.73 3.02
CA THR A 31 9.84 17.40 3.30
C THR A 31 9.57 17.45 4.80
N SER A 32 8.83 18.48 5.24
CA SER A 32 8.45 18.58 6.65
C SER A 32 7.43 17.52 7.05
N ASP A 33 7.28 17.25 8.35
CA ASP A 33 6.32 16.28 8.90
C ASP A 33 4.85 16.64 8.65
N SER A 34 4.59 17.88 8.22
CA SER A 34 3.24 18.29 7.76
C SER A 34 2.83 17.66 6.42
N VAL A 35 3.79 17.07 5.69
CA VAL A 35 3.52 16.28 4.48
C VAL A 35 3.44 14.81 4.85
N GLY A 36 2.23 14.29 4.97
CA GLY A 36 1.99 12.87 5.22
C GLY A 36 2.23 11.99 4.00
N LEU A 37 2.25 10.69 4.24
CA LEU A 37 2.38 9.65 3.21
C LEU A 37 1.08 8.87 3.08
N VAL A 38 0.59 8.69 1.86
CA VAL A 38 -0.28 7.57 1.49
C VAL A 38 0.63 6.41 1.12
N LEU A 39 0.70 5.39 1.96
CA LEU A 39 1.47 4.19 1.66
C LEU A 39 0.60 3.20 0.91
N ASP A 40 0.87 3.01 -0.38
CA ASP A 40 0.21 2.01 -1.21
C ASP A 40 1.10 0.76 -1.30
N SER A 41 0.60 -0.37 -0.80
CA SER A 41 1.35 -1.63 -0.75
C SER A 41 1.70 -2.17 -2.13
N GLY A 42 0.81 -2.01 -3.11
CA GLY A 42 1.02 -2.52 -4.47
C GLY A 42 2.05 -1.70 -5.24
N HIS A 43 1.92 -0.37 -5.23
CA HIS A 43 2.89 0.51 -5.88
C HIS A 43 4.27 0.40 -5.22
N ALA A 44 4.32 0.34 -3.88
CA ALA A 44 5.55 0.14 -3.13
C ALA A 44 6.25 -1.15 -3.54
N PHE A 45 5.55 -2.28 -3.49
CA PHE A 45 6.11 -3.58 -3.83
C PHE A 45 6.58 -3.63 -5.29
N ALA A 46 5.75 -3.17 -6.22
CA ALA A 46 6.08 -3.18 -7.64
C ALA A 46 7.29 -2.30 -7.98
N ALA A 47 7.52 -1.23 -7.22
CA ALA A 47 8.68 -0.34 -7.35
C ALA A 47 9.92 -0.80 -6.54
N GLY A 48 9.82 -1.88 -5.77
CA GLY A 48 10.91 -2.38 -4.92
C GLY A 48 11.13 -1.58 -3.64
N VAL A 49 10.08 -0.92 -3.16
CA VAL A 49 10.09 -0.25 -1.85
C VAL A 49 9.98 -1.29 -0.74
N ASP A 50 10.87 -1.24 0.22
CA ASP A 50 10.84 -2.09 1.41
C ASP A 50 9.82 -1.54 2.42
N LEU A 51 8.68 -2.23 2.55
CA LEU A 51 7.60 -1.82 3.45
C LEU A 51 8.03 -1.80 4.92
N ALA A 52 8.89 -2.75 5.35
CA ALA A 52 9.37 -2.81 6.72
C ALA A 52 10.22 -1.58 7.06
N GLN A 53 11.16 -1.24 6.18
CA GLN A 53 12.01 -0.06 6.39
C GLN A 53 11.21 1.24 6.38
N ILE A 54 10.25 1.38 5.46
CA ILE A 54 9.41 2.60 5.39
C ILE A 54 8.53 2.74 6.63
N THR A 55 7.91 1.66 7.09
CA THR A 55 7.08 1.70 8.31
C THR A 55 7.89 1.97 9.56
N GLU A 56 9.09 1.40 9.69
CA GLU A 56 10.00 1.63 10.80
C GLU A 56 10.49 3.08 10.85
N LYS A 57 11.00 3.59 9.73
CA LYS A 57 11.67 4.89 9.67
C LYS A 57 10.71 6.07 9.56
N PHE A 58 9.62 5.91 8.80
CA PHE A 58 8.68 6.96 8.46
C PHE A 58 7.23 6.66 8.86
N GLY A 59 6.99 5.71 9.76
CA GLY A 59 5.66 5.35 10.22
C GLY A 59 4.85 6.54 10.72
N HIS A 60 5.49 7.48 11.42
CA HIS A 60 4.87 8.72 11.90
C HIS A 60 4.36 9.65 10.78
N ARG A 61 4.82 9.45 9.54
CA ARG A 61 4.39 10.18 8.35
C ARG A 61 3.22 9.50 7.64
N ILE A 62 2.95 8.21 7.90
CA ILE A 62 1.89 7.45 7.25
C ILE A 62 0.54 7.90 7.81
N VAL A 63 -0.27 8.54 6.98
CA VAL A 63 -1.60 9.03 7.37
C VAL A 63 -2.72 8.28 6.67
N HIS A 64 -2.39 7.46 5.68
CA HIS A 64 -3.33 6.72 4.87
C HIS A 64 -2.64 5.49 4.27
N ILE A 65 -3.34 4.38 4.17
CA ILE A 65 -2.80 3.14 3.59
C ILE A 65 -3.75 2.62 2.52
N HIS A 66 -3.22 2.36 1.32
CA HIS A 66 -3.91 1.61 0.29
C HIS A 66 -3.45 0.15 0.33
N LEU A 67 -4.43 -0.74 0.39
CA LEU A 67 -4.22 -2.18 0.33
C LEU A 67 -4.44 -2.65 -1.11
N LYS A 68 -3.36 -2.90 -1.80
CA LYS A 68 -3.28 -3.36 -3.19
C LYS A 68 -2.25 -4.48 -3.27
N ASP A 69 -2.54 -5.55 -3.99
CA ASP A 69 -1.61 -6.66 -4.14
C ASP A 69 -1.09 -6.77 -5.58
N VAL A 70 -0.05 -7.57 -5.77
CA VAL A 70 0.68 -7.67 -7.04
C VAL A 70 0.82 -9.13 -7.44
N ARG A 71 0.58 -9.43 -8.71
CA ARG A 71 0.88 -10.75 -9.29
C ARG A 71 2.33 -10.80 -9.76
N ALA A 72 3.14 -11.64 -9.12
CA ALA A 72 4.59 -11.72 -9.35
C ALA A 72 4.96 -12.07 -10.80
N ASP A 73 4.23 -13.00 -11.40
CA ASP A 73 4.47 -13.40 -12.80
C ASP A 73 4.16 -12.27 -13.79
N VAL A 74 3.13 -11.46 -13.51
CA VAL A 74 2.81 -10.30 -14.33
C VAL A 74 3.84 -9.20 -14.15
N LEU A 75 4.28 -8.93 -12.91
CA LEU A 75 5.34 -7.95 -12.64
C LEU A 75 6.64 -8.31 -13.38
N HIS A 76 7.00 -9.58 -13.40
CA HIS A 76 8.16 -10.06 -14.15
C HIS A 76 8.01 -9.74 -15.66
N ARG A 77 6.87 -10.08 -16.27
CA ARG A 77 6.58 -9.77 -17.68
C ARG A 77 6.56 -8.27 -17.98
N VAL A 78 6.02 -7.47 -17.06
CA VAL A 78 6.00 -6.00 -17.20
C VAL A 78 7.42 -5.46 -17.29
N ARG A 79 8.33 -5.92 -16.43
CA ARG A 79 9.73 -5.52 -16.41
C ARG A 79 10.49 -6.00 -17.64
N GLU A 80 10.35 -7.27 -18.02
CA GLU A 80 11.03 -7.84 -19.19
C GLU A 80 10.63 -7.15 -20.50
N ASN A 81 9.36 -6.79 -20.65
CA ASN A 81 8.83 -6.20 -21.88
C ASN A 81 8.72 -4.68 -21.82
N ASN A 82 9.16 -4.06 -20.73
CA ASN A 82 9.10 -2.61 -20.52
C ASN A 82 7.69 -2.05 -20.82
N LEU A 83 6.65 -2.68 -20.28
CA LEU A 83 5.26 -2.29 -20.52
C LEU A 83 4.98 -0.92 -19.89
N SER A 84 4.09 -0.15 -20.53
CA SER A 84 3.56 1.05 -19.92
C SER A 84 2.69 0.72 -18.71
N PHE A 85 2.45 1.71 -17.82
CA PHE A 85 1.58 1.53 -16.67
C PHE A 85 0.19 0.99 -17.06
N ASN A 86 -0.44 1.60 -18.07
CA ASN A 86 -1.76 1.17 -18.54
C ASN A 86 -1.76 -0.26 -19.10
N ASP A 87 -0.69 -0.67 -19.79
CA ASP A 87 -0.58 -2.02 -20.31
C ASP A 87 -0.30 -3.02 -19.18
N ALA A 88 0.44 -2.63 -18.16
CA ALA A 88 0.67 -3.43 -16.96
C ALA A 88 -0.65 -3.68 -16.20
N VAL A 89 -1.48 -2.64 -16.00
CA VAL A 89 -2.81 -2.76 -15.39
C VAL A 89 -3.70 -3.68 -16.22
N ARG A 90 -3.77 -3.48 -17.55
CA ARG A 90 -4.54 -4.36 -18.45
C ARG A 90 -4.01 -5.80 -18.46
N ALA A 91 -2.71 -6.00 -18.29
CA ALA A 91 -2.13 -7.33 -18.15
C ALA A 91 -2.51 -8.00 -16.82
N GLY A 92 -3.01 -7.24 -15.84
CA GLY A 92 -3.44 -7.71 -14.53
C GLY A 92 -2.31 -7.67 -13.49
N LEU A 93 -1.44 -6.65 -13.56
CA LEU A 93 -0.35 -6.46 -12.59
C LEU A 93 -0.88 -6.42 -11.17
N PHE A 94 -1.91 -5.60 -10.95
CA PHE A 94 -2.51 -5.46 -9.62
C PHE A 94 -3.69 -6.40 -9.40
N THR A 95 -3.91 -6.72 -8.14
CA THR A 95 -5.04 -7.53 -7.67
C THR A 95 -5.48 -7.06 -6.28
N VAL A 96 -6.55 -7.64 -5.78
CA VAL A 96 -7.00 -7.37 -4.41
C VAL A 96 -6.04 -7.97 -3.38
N PRO A 97 -5.91 -7.35 -2.19
CA PRO A 97 -5.03 -7.84 -1.14
C PRO A 97 -5.37 -9.29 -0.75
N GLY A 98 -4.33 -10.09 -0.58
CA GLY A 98 -4.40 -11.52 -0.27
C GLY A 98 -4.49 -12.44 -1.49
N GLU A 99 -4.57 -11.90 -2.72
CA GLU A 99 -4.60 -12.69 -3.96
C GLU A 99 -3.31 -12.52 -4.80
N GLY A 100 -2.33 -11.82 -4.27
CA GLY A 100 -1.03 -11.60 -4.89
C GLY A 100 0.13 -12.22 -4.12
N CYS A 101 1.26 -11.55 -4.15
CA CYS A 101 2.50 -12.06 -3.54
C CYS A 101 3.09 -11.15 -2.45
N ILE A 102 2.38 -10.10 -2.05
CA ILE A 102 2.90 -9.17 -1.04
C ILE A 102 2.83 -9.81 0.34
N ASP A 103 3.95 -9.75 1.06
CA ASP A 103 3.96 -10.02 2.51
C ASP A 103 3.44 -8.78 3.26
N TYR A 104 2.29 -8.91 3.90
CA TYR A 104 1.67 -7.85 4.68
C TYR A 104 2.12 -7.80 6.14
N SER A 105 3.02 -8.70 6.57
CA SER A 105 3.51 -8.74 7.95
C SER A 105 4.10 -7.41 8.43
N PRO A 106 4.84 -6.62 7.62
CA PRO A 106 5.31 -5.30 8.04
C PRO A 106 4.17 -4.32 8.33
N LEU A 107 3.10 -4.33 7.52
CA LEU A 107 1.94 -3.44 7.71
C LEU A 107 1.08 -3.87 8.90
N THR A 108 0.84 -5.17 9.08
CA THR A 108 0.12 -5.68 10.26
C THR A 108 0.88 -5.38 11.54
N GLY A 109 2.21 -5.56 11.54
CA GLY A 109 3.07 -5.17 12.65
C GLY A 109 3.03 -3.67 12.94
N PHE A 110 3.17 -2.84 11.90
CA PHE A 110 3.07 -1.39 12.05
C PHE A 110 1.74 -0.97 12.69
N ILE A 111 0.61 -1.47 12.21
CA ILE A 111 -0.72 -1.13 12.72
C ILE A 111 -0.92 -1.62 14.16
N ALA A 112 -0.41 -2.83 14.47
CA ALA A 112 -0.54 -3.41 15.82
C ALA A 112 0.26 -2.66 16.89
N TYR A 113 1.44 -2.14 16.53
CA TYR A 113 2.39 -1.57 17.49
C TYR A 113 2.57 -0.05 17.37
N SER A 114 1.76 0.63 16.56
CA SER A 114 1.74 2.09 16.43
C SER A 114 0.38 2.67 16.78
N ASP A 115 0.35 3.98 17.05
CA ASP A 115 -0.91 4.72 17.26
C ASP A 115 -1.59 5.10 15.94
N TYR A 116 -1.45 4.29 14.89
CA TYR A 116 -2.05 4.57 13.59
C TYR A 116 -3.57 4.58 13.66
N GLN A 117 -4.18 5.72 13.31
CA GLN A 117 -5.64 5.94 13.30
C GLN A 117 -6.16 6.28 11.90
N GLY A 118 -5.35 6.04 10.86
CA GLY A 118 -5.73 6.32 9.48
C GLY A 118 -6.63 5.24 8.88
N TRP A 119 -7.01 5.44 7.63
CA TRP A 119 -7.84 4.49 6.89
C TRP A 119 -6.99 3.41 6.21
N LEU A 120 -7.52 2.19 6.18
CA LEU A 120 -7.08 1.10 5.33
C LEU A 120 -8.07 1.00 4.17
N ILE A 121 -7.65 1.39 2.98
CA ILE A 121 -8.51 1.42 1.80
C ILE A 121 -8.08 0.32 0.83
N VAL A 122 -9.02 -0.55 0.50
CA VAL A 122 -8.82 -1.52 -0.58
C VAL A 122 -8.85 -0.79 -1.92
N GLU A 123 -7.79 -0.95 -2.70
CA GLU A 123 -7.68 -0.42 -4.05
C GLU A 123 -7.22 -1.55 -4.99
N ALA A 124 -8.13 -2.05 -5.83
CA ALA A 124 -7.85 -3.23 -6.65
C ALA A 124 -7.14 -2.89 -7.97
N GLU A 125 -7.41 -1.74 -8.56
CA GLU A 125 -6.86 -1.27 -9.85
C GLU A 125 -6.82 -2.37 -10.92
N GLN A 126 -7.97 -3.03 -11.10
CA GLN A 126 -8.14 -4.15 -12.02
C GLN A 126 -9.00 -3.75 -13.22
N ASP A 127 -8.81 -4.49 -14.33
CA ASP A 127 -9.68 -4.37 -15.49
C ASP A 127 -11.09 -4.96 -15.19
N PRO A 128 -12.15 -4.14 -15.16
CA PRO A 128 -13.50 -4.59 -14.81
C PRO A 128 -14.10 -5.55 -15.84
N GLN A 129 -13.50 -5.67 -17.03
CA GLN A 129 -13.89 -6.68 -18.00
C GLN A 129 -13.38 -8.08 -17.66
N LYS A 130 -12.36 -8.18 -16.82
CA LYS A 130 -11.74 -9.44 -16.40
C LYS A 130 -12.27 -9.95 -15.08
N GLU A 131 -12.68 -9.04 -14.22
CA GLU A 131 -13.20 -9.38 -12.91
C GLU A 131 -14.31 -8.41 -12.48
N GLU A 132 -15.37 -8.96 -11.93
CA GLU A 132 -16.50 -8.17 -11.45
C GLU A 132 -16.12 -7.40 -10.18
N PRO A 133 -16.18 -6.04 -10.18
CA PRO A 133 -15.63 -5.22 -9.12
C PRO A 133 -16.23 -5.48 -7.73
N SER A 134 -17.54 -5.72 -7.62
CA SER A 134 -18.17 -5.93 -6.30
C SER A 134 -17.74 -7.25 -5.66
N ALA A 135 -17.52 -8.29 -6.47
CA ALA A 135 -17.01 -9.57 -6.00
C ALA A 135 -15.57 -9.44 -5.49
N ALA A 136 -14.71 -8.74 -6.27
CA ALA A 136 -13.32 -8.49 -5.90
C ALA A 136 -13.22 -7.69 -4.59
N VAL A 137 -13.93 -6.57 -4.49
CA VAL A 137 -13.95 -5.74 -3.27
C VAL A 137 -14.49 -6.49 -2.07
N SER A 138 -15.51 -7.34 -2.25
CA SER A 138 -16.06 -8.15 -1.17
C SER A 138 -15.06 -9.18 -0.61
N ARG A 139 -14.23 -9.78 -1.48
CA ARG A 139 -13.16 -10.70 -1.05
C ARG A 139 -12.06 -9.93 -0.31
N ALA A 140 -11.62 -8.83 -0.89
CA ALA A 140 -10.61 -7.97 -0.31
C ALA A 140 -11.02 -7.42 1.07
N PHE A 141 -12.27 -6.99 1.24
CA PHE A 141 -12.78 -6.52 2.52
C PHE A 141 -12.75 -7.62 3.59
N ARG A 142 -13.20 -8.84 3.27
CA ARG A 142 -13.11 -9.98 4.20
C ARG A 142 -11.67 -10.26 4.60
N TRP A 143 -10.78 -10.36 3.62
CA TRP A 143 -9.37 -10.59 3.88
C TRP A 143 -8.76 -9.50 4.76
N ALA A 144 -9.00 -8.23 4.46
CA ALA A 144 -8.49 -7.11 5.24
C ALA A 144 -9.02 -7.13 6.68
N LYS A 145 -10.32 -7.41 6.85
CA LYS A 145 -10.93 -7.56 8.17
C LYS A 145 -10.26 -8.68 8.97
N ASP A 146 -10.09 -9.87 8.36
CA ASP A 146 -9.51 -11.02 9.06
C ASP A 146 -8.04 -10.78 9.40
N THR A 147 -7.30 -10.14 8.50
CA THR A 147 -5.85 -9.89 8.66
C THR A 147 -5.56 -8.82 9.71
N PHE A 148 -6.29 -7.69 9.68
CA PHE A 148 -6.00 -6.54 10.54
C PHE A 148 -6.82 -6.48 11.85
N SER A 149 -7.92 -7.24 11.98
CA SER A 149 -8.68 -7.30 13.25
C SER A 149 -7.95 -8.09 14.34
N GLN A 150 -7.10 -9.03 13.98
CA GLN A 150 -6.35 -9.84 14.95
C GLN A 150 -5.24 -9.05 15.65
N SER A 151 -4.84 -7.91 15.10
CA SER A 151 -3.80 -7.07 15.65
C SER A 151 -4.21 -6.38 16.97
N HIS A 152 -5.50 -6.23 17.24
CA HIS A 152 -6.02 -5.59 18.47
C HIS A 152 -6.33 -6.57 19.61
N SER A 153 -6.42 -7.88 19.33
CA SER A 153 -6.78 -8.88 20.35
C SER A 153 -5.59 -9.47 21.13
N ALA A 154 -4.36 -9.15 20.76
CA ALA A 154 -3.18 -9.63 21.45
C ALA A 154 -2.92 -8.95 22.82
N GLU A 155 -3.48 -7.78 23.09
CA GLU A 155 -3.31 -7.06 24.36
C GLU A 155 -4.29 -7.48 25.46
N GLU A 156 -5.44 -8.07 25.15
CA GLU A 156 -6.40 -8.50 26.20
C GLU A 156 -6.05 -9.83 26.89
N THR A 157 -5.06 -10.57 26.37
CA THR A 157 -4.70 -11.89 26.94
C THR A 157 -3.44 -11.85 27.83
N ALA A 158 -2.83 -10.68 28.02
CA ALA A 158 -1.60 -10.50 28.79
C ALA A 158 -1.78 -9.69 30.11
N GLN A 159 -3.00 -9.60 30.65
CA GLN A 159 -3.30 -9.06 31.98
C GLN A 159 -3.75 -10.13 32.96
#